data_921ea32f9c4fe1ffae5554e64ff8d445
#
_entry.id   921ea32f9c4fe1ffae5554e64ff8d445
#
_cell.length_a   1.000
_cell.length_b   1.000
_cell.length_c   1.000
_cell.angle_alpha   90.00
_cell.angle_beta   90.00
_cell.angle_gamma   90.00
#
_symmetry.space_group_name_H-M   'P 1'
#
loop_
_entity.id
_entity.type
_entity.pdbx_description
1 polymer ?
#
loop_
_entity_poly.entity_id
_entity_poly.type
_entity_poly.pdbx_seq_one_letter_code
_entity_poly.pdbx_strand_id
1 'polypeptide(L)'
;MRKMKRWAALLCAVLMAVTLLPTQVWATDGTDGGSAAALEEPIVNDKPTMSEETATDGQPADDQTPAPTDDETPDAEVPEESESADPQEPEQEVDNQDTDNTDDSDVLCRATLDPISHELEVEQFSAEEAADAEITSAELNNALTSNKSGSSYFDIISVTRYGRAKLAKMSRSTVYLKIYDRLLEMAENFTVDKVSLPTNQKITHDEAWLVTAAFYSDYPELFWARPSFWYNKNTMLCSEIQLNYNSHIYNLNTELPLFLETAETILAGMPTGSDYEKELYLHDALIKKVTYTYSKLEEQNGYTTLVEGKGVCAGYAFALQYLLMRAGIQSYYVVGYAGENHAWNLAKIDGEWYYVDATWDDPVYNGSDDPYSPYHSYFNITTAMLQEDHTPSDIPYNVPLENCTATDAFYYKVNDTIVSTTDSGLVEKVADLLQRNGGIAHLYVTDSNPVMAAREWYYENIVSIARAMQVGGGYEYGYSYSGREIVLWFAGEFLSKTPGELNGSSGLDILDVELLYQYLTTGS
;
A
#
# COMPACT_ATOMS: atom_id res chain seq x y z
N MET A 1 0.51 7.33 -44.15
CA MET A 1 0.98 6.55 -42.99
C MET A 1 0.25 6.84 -41.66
N ARG A 2 -0.26 8.04 -41.34
CA ARG A 2 -1.03 8.30 -40.10
C ARG A 2 -2.46 7.70 -40.05
N LYS A 3 -3.10 7.47 -41.19
CA LYS A 3 -4.45 6.86 -41.24
C LYS A 3 -4.45 5.33 -41.07
N MET A 4 -3.38 4.65 -41.50
CA MET A 4 -3.26 3.18 -41.34
C MET A 4 -3.01 2.75 -39.88
N LYS A 5 -2.34 3.57 -39.07
CA LYS A 5 -2.12 3.26 -37.64
C LYS A 5 -3.40 3.34 -36.80
N ARG A 6 -4.37 4.18 -37.17
CA ARG A 6 -5.67 4.27 -36.48
C ARG A 6 -6.58 3.08 -36.76
N TRP A 7 -6.51 2.50 -37.96
CA TRP A 7 -7.29 1.30 -38.30
C TRP A 7 -6.72 0.03 -37.68
N ALA A 8 -5.41 -0.08 -37.49
CA ALA A 8 -4.79 -1.19 -36.79
C ALA A 8 -5.14 -1.20 -35.28
N ALA A 9 -5.17 -0.03 -34.63
CA ALA A 9 -5.59 0.09 -33.25
C ALA A 9 -7.09 -0.23 -33.04
N LEU A 10 -7.94 0.14 -33.99
CA LEU A 10 -9.36 -0.17 -33.94
C LEU A 10 -9.62 -1.68 -34.18
N LEU A 11 -8.84 -2.32 -35.04
CA LEU A 11 -8.94 -3.76 -35.32
C LEU A 11 -8.46 -4.62 -34.11
N CYS A 12 -7.42 -4.17 -33.40
CA CYS A 12 -6.98 -4.82 -32.16
C CYS A 12 -8.01 -4.66 -31.03
N ALA A 13 -8.64 -3.49 -30.90
CA ALA A 13 -9.68 -3.28 -29.90
C ALA A 13 -10.94 -4.12 -30.16
N VAL A 14 -11.31 -4.34 -31.43
CA VAL A 14 -12.45 -5.20 -31.79
C VAL A 14 -12.10 -6.69 -31.64
N LEU A 15 -10.84 -7.09 -31.88
CA LEU A 15 -10.42 -8.48 -31.65
C LEU A 15 -10.29 -8.82 -30.15
N MET A 16 -9.91 -7.87 -29.30
CA MET A 16 -9.90 -8.07 -27.83
C MET A 16 -11.32 -8.10 -27.24
N ALA A 17 -12.27 -7.37 -27.82
CA ALA A 17 -13.66 -7.39 -27.36
C ALA A 17 -14.42 -8.69 -27.69
N VAL A 18 -13.93 -9.49 -28.64
CA VAL A 18 -14.57 -10.78 -29.03
C VAL A 18 -14.02 -11.97 -28.20
N THR A 19 -12.88 -11.80 -27.51
CA THR A 19 -12.31 -12.85 -26.65
C THR A 19 -12.71 -12.78 -25.18
N LEU A 20 -13.51 -11.76 -24.79
CA LEU A 20 -13.99 -11.52 -23.42
C LEU A 20 -15.50 -11.72 -23.27
N LEU A 21 -16.10 -12.64 -24.02
CA LEU A 21 -17.48 -13.05 -23.74
C LEU A 21 -17.45 -14.18 -22.70
N PRO A 22 -18.03 -13.99 -21.51
CA PRO A 22 -18.16 -15.06 -20.54
C PRO A 22 -19.01 -16.19 -21.13
N THR A 23 -18.58 -17.43 -20.94
CA THR A 23 -19.36 -18.61 -21.30
C THR A 23 -20.53 -18.76 -20.33
N GLN A 24 -21.75 -18.66 -20.80
CA GLN A 24 -22.95 -18.82 -19.99
C GLN A 24 -23.16 -20.29 -19.62
N VAL A 25 -23.31 -20.57 -18.32
CA VAL A 25 -23.78 -21.86 -17.82
C VAL A 25 -25.28 -21.75 -17.55
N TRP A 26 -26.07 -22.50 -18.30
CA TRP A 26 -27.51 -22.64 -18.07
C TRP A 26 -27.72 -23.73 -17.01
N ALA A 27 -28.22 -23.34 -15.84
CA ALA A 27 -28.75 -24.33 -14.90
C ALA A 27 -30.10 -24.84 -15.42
N THR A 28 -30.13 -26.06 -15.93
CA THR A 28 -31.41 -26.72 -16.23
C THR A 28 -31.85 -27.46 -14.97
N ASP A 29 -32.99 -27.10 -14.46
CA ASP A 29 -33.69 -27.86 -13.40
C ASP A 29 -34.12 -29.20 -13.98
N GLY A 30 -33.33 -30.23 -13.77
CA GLY A 30 -33.59 -31.58 -14.27
C GLY A 30 -32.97 -32.59 -13.34
N THR A 31 -33.83 -33.37 -12.72
CA THR A 31 -33.47 -34.56 -11.95
C THR A 31 -32.68 -35.55 -12.80
N ASP A 32 -31.37 -35.36 -12.89
CA ASP A 32 -30.40 -36.43 -13.16
C ASP A 32 -28.98 -35.87 -13.00
N GLY A 33 -28.10 -36.63 -12.31
CA GLY A 33 -26.77 -36.26 -11.90
C GLY A 33 -25.84 -35.91 -13.07
N GLY A 34 -25.85 -34.63 -13.44
CA GLY A 34 -24.92 -34.04 -14.39
C GLY A 34 -23.99 -33.06 -13.69
N SER A 35 -22.72 -33.40 -13.73
CA SER A 35 -21.61 -32.56 -13.29
C SER A 35 -21.76 -31.14 -13.82
N ALA A 36 -21.90 -30.14 -12.93
CA ALA A 36 -21.69 -28.76 -13.30
C ALA A 36 -20.26 -28.58 -13.80
N ALA A 37 -20.10 -28.24 -15.06
CA ALA A 37 -18.78 -27.90 -15.60
C ALA A 37 -18.38 -26.56 -14.97
N ALA A 38 -17.41 -26.62 -14.07
CA ALA A 38 -16.76 -25.45 -13.52
C ALA A 38 -16.08 -24.69 -14.67
N LEU A 39 -16.46 -23.45 -14.83
CA LEU A 39 -15.75 -22.53 -15.72
C LEU A 39 -14.46 -22.07 -15.05
N GLU A 40 -13.44 -21.99 -15.86
CA GLU A 40 -12.10 -21.46 -15.69
C GLU A 40 -11.59 -21.10 -14.29
N GLU A 41 -10.32 -21.39 -14.07
CA GLU A 41 -9.62 -21.12 -12.82
C GLU A 41 -9.76 -19.68 -12.35
N PRO A 42 -9.85 -19.45 -11.03
CA PRO A 42 -10.03 -18.13 -10.46
C PRO A 42 -8.88 -17.22 -10.79
N ILE A 43 -9.19 -15.94 -10.83
CA ILE A 43 -8.22 -14.86 -10.87
C ILE A 43 -7.41 -14.93 -9.57
N VAL A 44 -6.20 -15.45 -9.64
CA VAL A 44 -5.26 -15.48 -8.52
C VAL A 44 -4.59 -14.13 -8.43
N ASN A 45 -4.76 -13.46 -7.31
CA ASN A 45 -4.03 -12.25 -7.01
C ASN A 45 -2.70 -12.64 -6.38
N ASP A 46 -1.66 -12.77 -7.21
CA ASP A 46 -0.31 -12.82 -6.68
C ASP A 46 0.09 -11.43 -6.18
N LYS A 47 0.65 -11.38 -4.97
CA LYS A 47 1.32 -10.19 -4.43
C LYS A 47 2.22 -9.58 -5.51
N PRO A 48 2.44 -8.25 -5.54
CA PRO A 48 3.39 -7.68 -6.46
C PRO A 48 4.77 -8.30 -6.20
N THR A 49 5.16 -9.27 -7.03
CA THR A 49 6.50 -9.85 -7.02
C THR A 49 7.31 -9.13 -8.08
N MET A 50 8.29 -8.36 -7.65
CA MET A 50 9.29 -7.77 -8.54
C MET A 50 10.37 -8.78 -8.93
N SER A 51 10.69 -8.74 -10.21
CA SER A 51 11.90 -9.17 -10.92
C SER A 51 12.32 -10.63 -10.84
N GLU A 52 12.07 -11.36 -11.92
CA GLU A 52 12.93 -12.46 -12.36
C GLU A 52 14.04 -11.94 -13.28
N GLU A 53 15.27 -12.02 -12.83
CA GLU A 53 16.42 -12.10 -13.71
C GLU A 53 16.57 -13.53 -14.25
N THR A 54 16.72 -13.61 -15.55
CA THR A 54 16.86 -14.80 -16.36
C THR A 54 18.03 -15.67 -15.96
N ALA A 55 17.79 -16.97 -15.73
CA ALA A 55 18.83 -18.01 -15.86
C ALA A 55 18.26 -19.26 -16.55
N THR A 56 19.00 -19.68 -17.54
CA THR A 56 18.73 -20.72 -18.50
C THR A 56 18.85 -22.14 -17.95
N ASP A 57 17.89 -22.97 -18.38
CA ASP A 57 17.97 -24.36 -18.84
C ASP A 57 18.76 -25.45 -18.07
N GLY A 58 18.07 -26.54 -17.72
CA GLY A 58 18.65 -27.81 -17.28
C GLY A 58 17.62 -28.78 -16.71
N GLN A 59 17.20 -29.77 -17.51
CA GLN A 59 16.20 -30.80 -17.23
C GLN A 59 16.65 -31.90 -16.25
N PRO A 60 15.77 -32.85 -15.83
CA PRO A 60 15.72 -33.43 -14.49
C PRO A 60 16.26 -34.85 -14.36
N ALA A 61 16.45 -35.35 -13.15
CA ALA A 61 16.51 -36.80 -12.86
C ALA A 61 16.03 -37.14 -11.44
N ASP A 62 15.09 -38.03 -11.42
CA ASP A 62 14.52 -39.00 -10.48
C ASP A 62 15.11 -39.25 -9.09
N ASP A 63 14.20 -39.22 -8.10
CA ASP A 63 13.69 -40.32 -7.26
C ASP A 63 14.54 -40.90 -6.09
N GLN A 64 13.83 -41.08 -4.97
CA GLN A 64 13.99 -42.00 -3.83
C GLN A 64 14.55 -41.48 -2.49
N THR A 65 13.58 -41.33 -1.59
CA THR A 65 13.72 -41.46 -0.12
C THR A 65 14.17 -42.88 0.27
N PRO A 66 14.81 -43.13 1.45
CA PRO A 66 14.11 -43.23 2.72
C PRO A 66 14.86 -42.74 3.99
N ALA A 67 14.09 -42.49 5.04
CA ALA A 67 14.50 -42.27 6.43
C ALA A 67 14.57 -43.63 7.19
N PRO A 68 14.76 -43.62 8.54
CA PRO A 68 15.79 -43.06 9.40
C PRO A 68 16.43 -44.13 10.29
N THR A 69 17.50 -43.87 11.05
CA THR A 69 17.77 -44.52 12.36
C THR A 69 18.77 -43.72 13.20
N ASP A 70 18.50 -43.72 14.50
CA ASP A 70 19.19 -43.19 15.66
C ASP A 70 20.63 -43.67 15.85
N ASP A 71 21.51 -42.89 16.48
CA ASP A 71 22.02 -43.11 17.84
C ASP A 71 23.46 -42.60 18.06
N GLU A 72 23.66 -41.95 19.18
CA GLU A 72 24.82 -41.81 20.06
C GLU A 72 26.11 -41.06 19.65
N THR A 73 26.39 -40.06 20.46
CA THR A 73 27.71 -39.48 20.80
C THR A 73 28.59 -40.49 21.58
N PRO A 74 29.94 -40.34 21.77
CA PRO A 74 30.59 -39.19 22.35
C PRO A 74 32.06 -38.88 21.94
N ASP A 75 32.47 -37.67 22.35
CA ASP A 75 33.80 -37.20 22.85
C ASP A 75 35.13 -37.49 22.13
N ALA A 76 35.90 -36.44 22.09
CA ALA A 76 37.31 -36.25 22.48
C ALA A 76 38.34 -35.80 21.43
N GLU A 77 38.98 -34.70 21.77
CA GLU A 77 40.39 -34.31 21.69
C GLU A 77 41.05 -33.83 20.39
N VAL A 78 41.56 -32.61 20.55
CA VAL A 78 42.62 -31.93 19.79
C VAL A 78 43.94 -32.69 19.90
N PRO A 79 44.86 -32.67 18.92
CA PRO A 79 46.06 -31.88 19.13
C PRO A 79 46.62 -31.11 17.90
N GLU A 80 47.51 -30.22 18.26
CA GLU A 80 48.28 -29.22 17.57
C GLU A 80 49.30 -29.74 16.54
N GLU A 81 49.79 -28.71 15.74
CA GLU A 81 51.09 -28.53 15.10
C GLU A 81 51.50 -29.31 13.84
N SER A 82 51.86 -28.56 12.81
CA SER A 82 53.27 -28.25 12.47
C SER A 82 53.40 -27.52 11.12
N GLU A 83 54.37 -26.61 11.15
CA GLU A 83 54.93 -25.79 10.07
C GLU A 83 55.41 -26.57 8.86
N SER A 84 55.40 -25.93 7.67
CA SER A 84 56.62 -25.76 6.85
C SER A 84 56.42 -25.02 5.53
N ALA A 85 57.19 -23.96 5.39
CA ALA A 85 58.00 -23.53 4.24
C ALA A 85 57.38 -23.11 2.90
N ASP A 86 57.65 -21.86 2.65
CA ASP A 86 57.83 -21.02 1.46
C ASP A 86 58.54 -21.71 0.25
N PRO A 87 58.29 -21.26 -0.98
CA PRO A 87 59.32 -20.47 -1.65
C PRO A 87 58.84 -19.20 -2.40
N GLN A 88 59.70 -18.19 -2.27
CA GLN A 88 59.83 -16.92 -2.98
C GLN A 88 59.82 -17.07 -4.53
N GLU A 89 59.28 -16.11 -5.30
CA GLU A 89 59.77 -14.82 -5.86
C GLU A 89 58.99 -14.48 -7.14
N PRO A 90 59.03 -13.30 -7.80
CA PRO A 90 59.90 -12.13 -7.55
C PRO A 90 59.14 -10.78 -7.46
N GLU A 91 59.82 -9.86 -6.84
CA GLU A 91 59.53 -8.42 -6.78
C GLU A 91 59.50 -7.76 -8.16
N GLN A 92 58.41 -7.04 -8.46
CA GLN A 92 58.44 -5.95 -9.44
C GLN A 92 58.30 -4.62 -8.69
N GLU A 93 59.34 -3.82 -8.81
CA GLU A 93 59.35 -2.40 -8.44
C GLU A 93 58.15 -1.70 -9.08
N VAL A 94 57.27 -1.18 -8.26
CA VAL A 94 56.29 -0.18 -8.65
C VAL A 94 56.77 1.17 -8.11
N ASP A 95 57.03 2.01 -9.07
CA ASP A 95 57.46 3.38 -8.95
C ASP A 95 56.50 4.17 -8.01
N ASN A 96 57.07 4.64 -6.90
CA ASN A 96 56.41 5.50 -5.94
C ASN A 96 56.50 6.94 -6.44
N GLN A 97 55.45 7.42 -7.11
CA GLN A 97 55.16 8.85 -7.16
C GLN A 97 53.67 9.01 -7.49
N ASP A 98 52.85 9.16 -6.47
CA ASP A 98 51.91 10.27 -6.24
C ASP A 98 51.22 10.01 -4.89
N THR A 99 51.83 10.48 -3.84
CA THR A 99 51.10 10.73 -2.60
C THR A 99 50.30 12.00 -2.82
N ASP A 100 49.12 11.84 -3.42
CA ASP A 100 48.06 12.82 -3.24
C ASP A 100 47.50 12.64 -1.82
N ASN A 101 48.16 13.35 -0.91
CA ASN A 101 47.79 13.44 0.48
C ASN A 101 46.61 14.44 0.56
N THR A 102 45.50 14.11 -0.06
CA THR A 102 44.22 14.77 0.22
C THR A 102 43.87 14.38 1.64
N ASP A 103 43.96 15.34 2.53
CA ASP A 103 43.51 15.22 3.92
C ASP A 103 42.03 14.81 3.92
N ASP A 104 41.78 13.51 4.08
CA ASP A 104 40.45 12.87 4.05
C ASP A 104 39.56 13.35 5.24
N SER A 105 40.09 14.31 6.03
CA SER A 105 39.45 14.88 7.21
C SER A 105 38.27 15.80 6.89
N ASP A 106 38.14 16.30 5.64
CA ASP A 106 37.16 17.32 5.25
C ASP A 106 36.12 16.84 4.23
N VAL A 107 35.96 15.52 4.06
CA VAL A 107 34.91 14.98 3.21
C VAL A 107 33.53 15.16 3.87
N LEU A 108 32.70 15.98 3.25
CA LEU A 108 31.31 16.18 3.64
C LEU A 108 30.38 15.26 2.84
N CYS A 109 29.39 14.73 3.50
CA CYS A 109 28.35 13.92 2.87
C CYS A 109 27.00 14.58 3.07
N ARG A 110 26.20 14.61 2.01
CA ARG A 110 24.77 14.89 2.10
C ARG A 110 24.01 13.58 2.09
N ALA A 111 23.16 13.38 3.09
CA ALA A 111 22.26 12.23 3.20
C ALA A 111 20.82 12.70 3.01
N THR A 112 20.14 12.16 2.00
CA THR A 112 18.75 12.46 1.66
C THR A 112 17.89 11.20 1.84
N LEU A 113 16.72 11.34 2.45
CA LEU A 113 15.82 10.21 2.67
C LEU A 113 15.22 9.69 1.36
N ASP A 114 15.28 8.37 1.17
CA ASP A 114 14.43 7.67 0.20
C ASP A 114 12.97 7.65 0.70
N PRO A 115 11.98 7.93 -0.16
CA PRO A 115 10.59 8.02 0.29
C PRO A 115 9.99 6.71 0.77
N ILE A 116 10.41 5.56 0.23
CA ILE A 116 9.80 4.25 0.51
C ILE A 116 10.48 3.56 1.69
N SER A 117 11.81 3.52 1.69
CA SER A 117 12.58 2.78 2.69
C SER A 117 13.03 3.64 3.86
N HIS A 118 13.02 4.97 3.71
CA HIS A 118 13.73 5.91 4.56
C HIS A 118 15.24 5.62 4.68
N GLU A 119 15.79 4.79 3.80
CA GLU A 119 17.24 4.68 3.65
C GLU A 119 17.84 6.00 3.16
N LEU A 120 19.14 6.14 3.31
CA LEU A 120 19.81 7.39 2.95
C LEU A 120 20.51 7.27 1.61
N GLU A 121 20.10 8.08 0.65
CA GLU A 121 20.87 8.37 -0.54
C GLU A 121 22.03 9.29 -0.14
N VAL A 122 23.29 8.81 -0.27
CA VAL A 122 24.46 9.54 0.20
C VAL A 122 25.31 10.03 -0.97
N GLU A 123 25.49 11.34 -1.02
CA GLU A 123 26.40 12.00 -1.94
C GLU A 123 27.62 12.54 -1.17
N GLN A 124 28.81 12.40 -1.75
CA GLN A 124 30.09 12.86 -1.14
C GLN A 124 30.59 14.09 -1.88
N PHE A 125 31.04 15.04 -1.14
CA PHE A 125 31.56 16.31 -1.65
C PHE A 125 32.89 16.65 -1.00
N SER A 126 33.85 17.21 -1.77
CA SER A 126 34.91 17.98 -1.19
C SER A 126 34.38 19.27 -0.56
N ALA A 127 35.12 19.88 0.34
CA ALA A 127 34.69 21.13 0.98
C ALA A 127 34.39 22.26 -0.04
N GLU A 128 35.06 22.25 -1.19
CA GLU A 128 34.90 23.22 -2.27
C GLU A 128 33.63 22.96 -3.08
N GLU A 129 33.35 21.70 -3.44
CA GLU A 129 32.11 21.29 -4.13
C GLU A 129 30.87 21.46 -3.26
N ALA A 130 30.99 21.23 -1.96
CA ALA A 130 29.87 21.42 -1.01
C ALA A 130 29.45 22.90 -0.88
N ALA A 131 30.34 23.85 -1.20
CA ALA A 131 30.02 25.28 -1.23
C ALA A 131 29.25 25.69 -2.51
N ASP A 132 29.48 24.99 -3.64
CA ASP A 132 28.88 25.30 -4.94
C ASP A 132 27.59 24.51 -5.25
N ALA A 133 27.25 23.49 -4.44
CA ALA A 133 26.10 22.61 -4.65
C ALA A 133 24.73 23.25 -4.31
N GLU A 134 24.53 24.52 -4.62
CA GLU A 134 23.30 25.27 -4.29
C GLU A 134 22.42 25.51 -5.52
N ILE A 135 21.23 24.88 -5.53
CA ILE A 135 20.05 25.47 -6.21
C ILE A 135 19.59 26.58 -5.26
N THR A 136 19.73 27.83 -5.68
CA THR A 136 19.46 28.95 -4.80
C THR A 136 17.96 29.08 -4.51
N SER A 137 17.61 29.21 -3.23
CA SER A 137 16.24 29.58 -2.78
C SER A 137 15.69 30.83 -3.49
N ALA A 138 16.55 31.64 -4.09
CA ALA A 138 16.16 32.80 -4.88
C ALA A 138 15.38 32.42 -6.15
N GLU A 139 15.70 31.34 -6.81
CA GLU A 139 14.98 30.86 -7.99
C GLU A 139 13.62 30.27 -7.62
N LEU A 140 13.55 29.52 -6.52
CA LEU A 140 12.32 28.99 -5.98
C LEU A 140 11.43 30.09 -5.39
N ASN A 141 12.00 31.04 -4.64
CA ASN A 141 11.26 32.17 -4.06
C ASN A 141 10.69 33.13 -5.10
N ASN A 142 11.34 33.34 -6.23
CA ASN A 142 10.78 34.14 -7.33
C ASN A 142 9.53 33.51 -7.94
N ALA A 143 9.44 32.18 -7.90
CA ALA A 143 8.26 31.45 -8.33
C ALA A 143 7.10 31.55 -7.29
N LEU A 144 7.41 31.66 -6.01
CA LEU A 144 6.44 31.54 -4.90
C LEU A 144 5.95 32.86 -4.28
N THR A 145 6.61 33.99 -4.60
CA THR A 145 6.30 35.31 -4.00
C THR A 145 4.91 35.87 -4.34
N SER A 146 4.19 35.29 -5.30
CA SER A 146 2.83 35.72 -5.64
C SER A 146 1.73 35.16 -4.72
N ASN A 147 1.99 34.13 -3.90
CA ASN A 147 0.97 33.42 -3.10
C ASN A 147 1.07 33.62 -1.58
N LYS A 148 1.85 34.58 -1.08
CA LYS A 148 1.89 34.90 0.35
C LYS A 148 0.63 35.68 0.79
N SER A 149 -0.54 35.07 0.74
CA SER A 149 -1.73 35.58 1.45
C SER A 149 -1.99 34.74 2.70
N GLY A 150 -1.42 35.14 3.80
CA GLY A 150 -2.03 35.19 5.14
C GLY A 150 -2.25 33.92 5.92
N SER A 151 -2.17 32.73 5.35
CA SER A 151 -2.26 31.46 6.09
C SER A 151 -1.19 30.52 5.55
N SER A 152 -0.35 29.97 6.42
CA SER A 152 0.62 28.97 6.02
C SER A 152 -0.11 27.77 5.44
N TYR A 153 0.34 27.27 4.30
CA TYR A 153 -0.13 26.03 3.69
C TYR A 153 -0.11 24.86 4.71
N PHE A 154 0.83 24.87 5.64
CA PHE A 154 0.96 23.87 6.71
C PHE A 154 -0.03 24.07 7.86
N ASP A 155 -0.68 25.24 7.98
CA ASP A 155 -1.67 25.53 9.03
C ASP A 155 -3.06 24.90 8.75
N ILE A 156 -3.26 24.37 7.55
CA ILE A 156 -4.55 23.76 7.15
C ILE A 156 -4.82 22.47 7.95
N ILE A 157 -3.77 21.78 8.41
CA ILE A 157 -3.85 20.55 9.18
C ILE A 157 -3.72 20.88 10.68
N SER A 158 -4.78 20.63 11.42
CA SER A 158 -4.87 20.96 12.85
C SER A 158 -4.56 19.79 13.81
N VAL A 159 -4.37 18.58 13.28
CA VAL A 159 -4.09 17.39 14.10
C VAL A 159 -2.66 17.37 14.61
N THR A 160 -2.45 16.73 15.76
CA THR A 160 -1.12 16.57 16.34
C THR A 160 -0.24 15.70 15.45
N ARG A 161 0.97 16.19 15.13
CA ARG A 161 1.97 15.43 14.38
C ARG A 161 2.52 14.31 15.25
N TYR A 162 2.39 13.08 14.80
CA TYR A 162 2.73 11.87 15.56
C TYR A 162 4.24 11.76 15.84
N GLY A 163 5.08 11.90 14.81
CA GLY A 163 6.54 11.82 14.91
C GLY A 163 7.08 12.88 15.88
N ARG A 164 6.62 14.13 15.77
CA ARG A 164 6.98 15.21 16.70
C ARG A 164 6.60 14.88 18.14
N ALA A 165 5.41 14.32 18.35
CA ALA A 165 4.94 13.92 19.68
C ALA A 165 5.78 12.78 20.28
N LYS A 166 6.28 11.86 19.46
CA LYS A 166 7.20 10.79 19.89
C LYS A 166 8.59 11.34 20.21
N LEU A 167 9.16 12.17 19.34
CA LEU A 167 10.44 12.85 19.59
C LEU A 167 10.42 13.66 20.89
N ALA A 168 9.30 14.30 21.22
CA ALA A 168 9.13 15.07 22.46
C ALA A 168 9.24 14.21 23.74
N LYS A 169 9.06 12.89 23.64
CA LYS A 169 9.17 11.93 24.76
C LYS A 169 10.55 11.30 24.88
N MET A 170 11.45 11.54 23.93
CA MET A 170 12.79 10.96 23.94
C MET A 170 13.77 11.75 24.83
N SER A 171 14.87 11.12 25.24
CA SER A 171 15.84 11.70 26.17
C SER A 171 16.50 12.98 25.69
N ARG A 172 16.65 13.16 24.36
CA ARG A 172 17.22 14.37 23.73
C ARG A 172 16.16 15.27 23.07
N SER A 173 14.92 15.19 23.52
CA SER A 173 13.76 15.88 22.93
C SER A 173 13.99 17.37 22.65
N THR A 174 14.62 18.10 23.57
CA THR A 174 14.92 19.53 23.38
C THR A 174 15.79 19.80 22.15
N VAL A 175 16.71 18.89 21.83
CA VAL A 175 17.59 19.00 20.67
C VAL A 175 16.85 18.60 19.40
N TYR A 176 16.16 17.47 19.45
CA TYR A 176 15.40 16.93 18.31
C TYR A 176 14.31 17.90 17.87
N LEU A 177 13.55 18.47 18.80
CA LEU A 177 12.50 19.42 18.48
C LEU A 177 13.03 20.72 17.87
N LYS A 178 14.22 21.19 18.26
CA LYS A 178 14.84 22.36 17.61
C LYS A 178 15.19 22.11 16.14
N ILE A 179 15.68 20.91 15.82
CA ILE A 179 15.99 20.53 14.44
C ILE A 179 14.69 20.37 13.65
N TYR A 180 13.74 19.67 14.22
CA TYR A 180 12.40 19.46 13.62
C TYR A 180 11.69 20.80 13.34
N ASP A 181 11.63 21.69 14.32
CA ASP A 181 10.99 23.01 14.18
C ASP A 181 11.75 23.89 13.17
N ARG A 182 13.08 23.70 13.01
CA ARG A 182 13.84 24.40 11.98
C ARG A 182 13.53 23.88 10.57
N LEU A 183 13.35 22.58 10.40
CA LEU A 183 12.90 22.00 9.13
C LEU A 183 11.50 22.51 8.76
N LEU A 184 10.60 22.63 9.74
CA LEU A 184 9.28 23.21 9.51
C LEU A 184 9.37 24.68 9.08
N GLU A 185 10.18 25.49 9.76
CA GLU A 185 10.41 26.90 9.38
C GLU A 185 10.97 27.00 7.94
N MET A 186 11.86 26.10 7.56
CA MET A 186 12.38 26.04 6.18
C MET A 186 11.27 25.69 5.20
N ALA A 187 10.43 24.70 5.50
CA ALA A 187 9.31 24.30 4.66
C ALA A 187 8.27 25.43 4.51
N GLU A 188 7.89 26.10 5.59
CA GLU A 188 6.95 27.23 5.60
C GLU A 188 7.46 28.43 4.77
N ASN A 189 8.78 28.62 4.75
CA ASN A 189 9.40 29.69 3.97
C ASN A 189 9.89 29.22 2.58
N PHE A 190 9.64 27.97 2.21
CA PHE A 190 10.12 27.36 0.97
C PHE A 190 11.64 27.54 0.79
N THR A 191 12.39 27.35 1.87
CA THR A 191 13.85 27.50 1.90
C THR A 191 14.48 26.14 1.60
N VAL A 192 15.29 26.06 0.55
CA VAL A 192 16.04 24.86 0.14
C VAL A 192 17.55 25.02 0.35
N ASP A 193 18.01 26.15 0.86
CA ASP A 193 19.42 26.39 1.20
C ASP A 193 19.85 25.54 2.39
N LYS A 194 21.14 25.22 2.45
CA LYS A 194 21.76 24.63 3.62
C LYS A 194 21.65 25.57 4.82
N VAL A 195 21.25 25.03 5.96
CA VAL A 195 21.12 25.79 7.19
C VAL A 195 21.84 25.07 8.31
N SER A 196 22.71 25.82 9.03
CA SER A 196 23.39 25.30 10.21
C SER A 196 22.39 24.78 11.24
N LEU A 197 22.73 23.68 11.90
CA LEU A 197 21.92 23.10 12.98
C LEU A 197 21.63 24.16 14.07
N PRO A 198 20.37 24.28 14.52
CA PRO A 198 19.97 25.31 15.49
C PRO A 198 20.37 24.95 16.93
N THR A 199 21.49 24.26 17.09
CA THR A 199 22.00 23.79 18.37
C THR A 199 23.52 23.79 18.41
N ASN A 200 24.09 24.08 19.55
CA ASN A 200 25.52 23.94 19.82
C ASN A 200 25.92 22.56 20.37
N GLN A 201 24.97 21.62 20.42
CA GLN A 201 25.22 20.25 20.82
C GLN A 201 25.63 19.42 19.61
N LYS A 202 26.50 18.44 19.83
CA LYS A 202 26.88 17.46 18.80
C LYS A 202 25.65 16.60 18.46
N ILE A 203 25.38 16.48 17.18
CA ILE A 203 24.31 15.66 16.60
C ILE A 203 24.98 14.57 15.78
N THR A 204 24.68 13.31 16.07
CA THR A 204 25.17 12.19 15.29
C THR A 204 24.37 12.02 14.01
N HIS A 205 24.93 11.31 13.05
CA HIS A 205 24.28 10.89 11.83
C HIS A 205 22.90 10.23 12.11
N ASP A 206 22.84 9.24 13.00
CA ASP A 206 21.59 8.53 13.31
C ASP A 206 20.53 9.40 14.00
N GLU A 207 20.97 10.37 14.82
CA GLU A 207 20.07 11.34 15.42
C GLU A 207 19.47 12.30 14.39
N ALA A 208 20.27 12.76 13.44
CA ALA A 208 19.79 13.59 12.34
C ALA A 208 18.84 12.79 11.44
N TRP A 209 19.19 11.55 11.14
CA TRP A 209 18.34 10.63 10.39
C TRP A 209 16.98 10.45 11.06
N LEU A 210 16.94 10.09 12.33
CA LEU A 210 15.69 9.94 13.08
C LEU A 210 14.80 11.19 13.02
N VAL A 211 15.39 12.39 13.19
CA VAL A 211 14.61 13.62 13.21
C VAL A 211 14.10 13.98 11.82
N THR A 212 14.92 13.80 10.78
CA THR A 212 14.50 14.05 9.39
C THR A 212 13.45 13.06 8.92
N ALA A 213 13.58 11.78 9.28
CA ALA A 213 12.58 10.75 9.00
C ALA A 213 11.25 11.07 9.69
N ALA A 214 11.28 11.39 11.00
CA ALA A 214 10.07 11.76 11.74
C ALA A 214 9.39 13.02 11.17
N PHE A 215 10.18 14.01 10.75
CA PHE A 215 9.67 15.22 10.11
C PHE A 215 8.99 14.88 8.78
N TYR A 216 9.65 14.12 7.92
CA TYR A 216 9.12 13.76 6.60
C TYR A 216 7.84 12.93 6.71
N SER A 217 7.81 11.95 7.63
CA SER A 217 6.63 11.12 7.90
C SER A 217 5.44 11.92 8.49
N ASP A 218 5.69 13.07 9.11
CA ASP A 218 4.63 13.92 9.68
C ASP A 218 4.02 14.90 8.68
N TYR A 219 4.68 15.17 7.54
CA TYR A 219 4.27 16.22 6.59
C TYR A 219 4.00 15.66 5.17
N PRO A 220 2.87 14.95 4.97
CA PRO A 220 2.47 14.41 3.65
C PRO A 220 2.27 15.52 2.60
N GLU A 221 2.04 16.75 3.04
CA GLU A 221 1.97 17.93 2.20
C GLU A 221 3.32 18.40 1.63
N LEU A 222 4.44 17.87 2.14
CA LEU A 222 5.80 18.21 1.67
C LEU A 222 6.19 17.39 0.42
N PHE A 223 5.30 17.31 -0.57
CA PHE A 223 5.56 16.55 -1.80
C PHE A 223 6.62 17.19 -2.70
N TRP A 224 6.92 18.46 -2.52
CA TRP A 224 7.83 19.25 -3.33
C TRP A 224 9.29 19.21 -2.85
N ALA A 225 9.58 18.67 -1.67
CA ALA A 225 10.94 18.57 -1.14
C ALA A 225 11.11 17.35 -0.23
N ARG A 226 12.35 16.88 -0.13
CA ARG A 226 12.78 15.83 0.80
C ARG A 226 13.78 16.40 1.80
N PRO A 227 13.65 16.12 3.11
CA PRO A 227 14.63 16.55 4.09
C PRO A 227 15.95 15.80 3.90
N SER A 228 17.05 16.51 4.13
CA SER A 228 18.41 15.97 4.13
C SER A 228 19.24 16.62 5.23
N PHE A 229 20.38 16.01 5.51
CA PHE A 229 21.35 16.55 6.45
C PHE A 229 22.78 16.35 5.95
N TRP A 230 23.66 17.23 6.40
CA TRP A 230 25.08 17.21 6.04
C TRP A 230 25.92 16.78 7.24
N TYR A 231 26.83 15.85 7.03
CA TYR A 231 27.69 15.30 8.07
C TYR A 231 29.12 15.11 7.57
N ASN A 232 30.05 15.13 8.50
CA ASN A 232 31.44 14.78 8.21
C ASN A 232 31.61 13.25 8.23
N LYS A 233 32.12 12.67 7.15
CA LYS A 233 32.25 11.23 6.93
C LYS A 233 33.03 10.51 8.03
N ASN A 234 34.11 11.15 8.54
CA ASN A 234 35.00 10.53 9.51
C ASN A 234 34.49 10.60 10.95
N THR A 235 33.79 11.68 11.30
CA THR A 235 33.31 11.90 12.67
C THR A 235 31.86 11.47 12.86
N MET A 236 31.12 11.25 11.76
CA MET A 236 29.66 10.99 11.77
C MET A 236 28.87 12.05 12.56
N LEU A 237 29.37 13.31 12.54
CA LEU A 237 28.72 14.44 13.18
C LEU A 237 28.08 15.34 12.12
N CYS A 238 26.84 15.72 12.37
CA CYS A 238 26.07 16.60 11.51
C CYS A 238 26.33 18.08 11.85
N SER A 239 26.37 18.91 10.81
CA SER A 239 26.57 20.35 10.89
C SER A 239 25.39 21.16 10.37
N GLU A 240 24.70 20.65 9.36
CA GLU A 240 23.69 21.37 8.60
C GLU A 240 22.52 20.47 8.25
N ILE A 241 21.36 21.10 8.00
CA ILE A 241 20.15 20.48 7.44
C ILE A 241 19.75 21.23 6.18
N GLN A 242 19.01 20.54 5.31
CA GLN A 242 18.55 21.07 4.04
C GLN A 242 17.21 20.44 3.64
N LEU A 243 16.39 21.14 2.84
CA LEU A 243 15.29 20.56 2.10
C LEU A 243 15.72 20.45 0.63
N ASN A 244 15.87 19.22 0.13
CA ASN A 244 16.17 18.99 -1.28
C ASN A 244 14.89 19.13 -2.08
N TYR A 245 14.89 20.06 -3.03
CA TYR A 245 13.76 20.25 -3.92
C TYR A 245 13.55 19.01 -4.82
N ASN A 246 12.29 18.60 -4.92
CA ASN A 246 11.93 17.51 -5.81
C ASN A 246 11.88 18.01 -7.26
N SER A 247 12.86 17.62 -8.08
CA SER A 247 13.01 18.07 -9.47
C SER A 247 11.86 17.63 -10.39
N HIS A 248 11.00 16.69 -9.95
CA HIS A 248 9.81 16.28 -10.67
C HIS A 248 8.63 17.24 -10.49
N ILE A 249 8.73 18.16 -9.54
CA ILE A 249 7.76 19.24 -9.33
C ILE A 249 8.23 20.46 -10.14
N TYR A 250 7.66 20.64 -11.33
CA TYR A 250 8.12 21.64 -12.28
C TYR A 250 7.67 23.07 -11.95
N ASN A 251 6.49 23.21 -11.35
CA ASN A 251 5.91 24.53 -11.08
C ASN A 251 5.01 24.51 -9.84
N LEU A 252 5.62 24.69 -8.69
CA LEU A 252 4.92 24.65 -7.41
C LEU A 252 3.75 25.64 -7.30
N ASN A 253 3.81 26.80 -8.00
CA ASN A 253 2.69 27.76 -8.03
C ASN A 253 1.44 27.21 -8.72
N THR A 254 1.59 26.23 -9.60
CA THR A 254 0.46 25.55 -10.27
C THR A 254 0.10 24.27 -9.54
N GLU A 255 1.09 23.50 -9.13
CA GLU A 255 0.93 22.14 -8.61
C GLU A 255 0.39 22.14 -7.18
N LEU A 256 0.80 23.09 -6.35
CA LEU A 256 0.26 23.23 -4.99
C LEU A 256 -1.24 23.55 -4.95
N PRO A 257 -1.76 24.54 -5.71
CA PRO A 257 -3.20 24.74 -5.80
C PRO A 257 -3.96 23.51 -6.32
N LEU A 258 -3.43 22.79 -7.33
CA LEU A 258 -4.06 21.57 -7.86
C LEU A 258 -4.12 20.46 -6.80
N PHE A 259 -3.06 20.28 -6.02
CA PHE A 259 -3.03 19.33 -4.91
C PHE A 259 -4.12 19.63 -3.88
N LEU A 260 -4.23 20.91 -3.46
CA LEU A 260 -5.23 21.36 -2.52
C LEU A 260 -6.66 21.19 -3.06
N GLU A 261 -6.92 21.61 -4.30
CA GLU A 261 -8.23 21.52 -4.95
C GLU A 261 -8.68 20.08 -5.13
N THR A 262 -7.75 19.19 -5.50
CA THR A 262 -8.04 17.76 -5.66
C THR A 262 -8.42 17.14 -4.32
N ALA A 263 -7.67 17.43 -3.27
CA ALA A 263 -8.00 16.95 -1.92
C ALA A 263 -9.36 17.49 -1.44
N GLU A 264 -9.64 18.79 -1.63
CA GLU A 264 -10.95 19.37 -1.29
C GLU A 264 -12.10 18.71 -2.03
N THR A 265 -11.91 18.34 -3.30
CA THR A 265 -12.92 17.65 -4.11
C THR A 265 -13.26 16.27 -3.50
N ILE A 266 -12.26 15.54 -3.02
CA ILE A 266 -12.46 14.25 -2.34
C ILE A 266 -13.15 14.48 -0.99
N LEU A 267 -12.64 15.41 -0.18
CA LEU A 267 -13.18 15.73 1.14
C LEU A 267 -14.62 16.22 1.10
N ALA A 268 -15.03 16.90 0.04
CA ALA A 268 -16.40 17.39 -0.12
C ALA A 268 -17.46 16.28 -0.21
N GLY A 269 -17.06 15.07 -0.62
CA GLY A 269 -17.93 13.89 -0.65
C GLY A 269 -17.94 13.09 0.66
N MET A 270 -17.09 13.46 1.63
CA MET A 270 -16.91 12.72 2.88
C MET A 270 -18.18 12.81 3.75
N PRO A 271 -18.61 11.70 4.39
CA PRO A 271 -19.75 11.71 5.30
C PRO A 271 -19.47 12.54 6.56
N THR A 272 -20.52 13.03 7.19
CA THR A 272 -20.45 13.74 8.49
C THR A 272 -20.54 12.78 9.68
N GLY A 273 -20.05 11.57 9.53
CA GLY A 273 -20.14 10.50 10.52
C GLY A 273 -18.97 10.40 11.49
N SER A 274 -18.78 9.19 12.03
CA SER A 274 -17.65 8.80 12.87
C SER A 274 -16.32 8.91 12.12
N ASP A 275 -15.19 8.81 12.84
CA ASP A 275 -13.88 8.79 12.21
C ASP A 275 -13.73 7.55 11.31
N TYR A 276 -14.30 6.41 11.72
CA TYR A 276 -14.37 5.20 10.89
C TYR A 276 -15.09 5.44 9.53
N GLU A 277 -16.28 6.07 9.53
CA GLU A 277 -17.03 6.32 8.28
C GLU A 277 -16.29 7.30 7.36
N LYS A 278 -15.63 8.29 7.92
CA LYS A 278 -14.79 9.23 7.16
C LYS A 278 -13.58 8.53 6.56
N GLU A 279 -12.86 7.74 7.37
CA GLU A 279 -11.69 7.00 6.94
C GLU A 279 -12.03 6.01 5.82
N LEU A 280 -13.08 5.20 6.00
CA LEU A 280 -13.53 4.24 4.99
C LEU A 280 -13.84 4.94 3.65
N TYR A 281 -14.53 6.07 3.72
CA TYR A 281 -14.81 6.86 2.51
C TYR A 281 -13.53 7.34 1.84
N LEU A 282 -12.57 7.88 2.60
CA LEU A 282 -11.32 8.45 2.07
C LEU A 282 -10.41 7.36 1.49
N HIS A 283 -10.32 6.22 2.15
CA HIS A 283 -9.62 5.04 1.70
C HIS A 283 -10.16 4.56 0.35
N ASP A 284 -11.46 4.32 0.28
CA ASP A 284 -12.12 3.84 -0.93
C ASP A 284 -12.08 4.84 -2.08
N ALA A 285 -12.21 6.14 -1.78
CA ALA A 285 -12.13 7.19 -2.77
C ALA A 285 -10.72 7.32 -3.36
N LEU A 286 -9.69 7.12 -2.53
CA LEU A 286 -8.31 7.10 -2.97
C LEU A 286 -8.06 5.92 -3.91
N ILE A 287 -8.37 4.70 -3.49
CA ILE A 287 -8.18 3.46 -4.26
C ILE A 287 -8.90 3.56 -5.62
N LYS A 288 -10.16 3.96 -5.62
CA LYS A 288 -10.95 4.14 -6.87
C LYS A 288 -10.39 5.19 -7.82
N LYS A 289 -9.55 6.10 -7.34
CA LYS A 289 -8.96 7.18 -8.14
C LYS A 289 -7.59 6.84 -8.70
N VAL A 290 -6.83 6.00 -8.00
CA VAL A 290 -5.40 5.79 -8.27
C VAL A 290 -5.22 4.45 -8.97
N THR A 291 -4.33 4.41 -9.95
CA THR A 291 -3.83 3.18 -10.56
C THR A 291 -2.42 2.94 -10.05
N TYR A 292 -2.17 1.75 -9.49
CA TYR A 292 -0.83 1.37 -9.06
C TYR A 292 0.11 1.28 -10.26
N THR A 293 1.25 1.99 -10.19
CA THR A 293 2.24 2.02 -11.26
C THR A 293 3.61 1.64 -10.73
N TYR A 294 4.40 0.97 -11.59
CA TYR A 294 5.73 0.52 -11.20
C TYR A 294 6.77 1.64 -11.36
N SER A 295 7.35 2.04 -10.23
CA SER A 295 8.68 2.60 -10.03
C SER A 295 9.18 3.71 -10.94
N LYS A 296 8.54 4.87 -10.87
CA LYS A 296 9.27 6.11 -11.12
C LYS A 296 9.33 6.90 -9.82
N LEU A 297 10.45 7.61 -9.57
CA LEU A 297 10.56 8.50 -8.41
C LEU A 297 9.43 9.52 -8.34
N GLU A 298 8.88 9.90 -9.49
CA GLU A 298 7.74 10.81 -9.62
C GLU A 298 6.46 10.27 -8.96
N GLU A 299 6.29 8.95 -8.91
CA GLU A 299 5.08 8.28 -8.43
C GLU A 299 5.12 7.98 -6.92
N GLN A 300 6.20 8.40 -6.23
CA GLN A 300 6.42 8.16 -4.81
C GLN A 300 5.94 9.30 -3.90
N ASN A 301 5.12 10.20 -4.37
CA ASN A 301 4.66 11.34 -3.59
C ASN A 301 3.14 11.52 -3.66
N GLY A 302 2.60 12.24 -2.66
CA GLY A 302 1.17 12.47 -2.56
C GLY A 302 0.57 13.30 -3.69
N TYR A 303 1.36 14.14 -4.39
CA TYR A 303 0.87 14.96 -5.50
C TYR A 303 0.53 14.09 -6.72
N THR A 304 1.47 13.29 -7.24
CA THR A 304 1.22 12.39 -8.38
C THR A 304 0.08 11.43 -8.08
N THR A 305 -0.01 10.94 -6.86
CA THR A 305 -1.08 10.03 -6.45
C THR A 305 -2.44 10.72 -6.45
N LEU A 306 -2.57 11.89 -5.81
CA LEU A 306 -3.86 12.58 -5.73
C LEU A 306 -4.25 13.28 -7.02
N VAL A 307 -3.31 13.94 -7.70
CA VAL A 307 -3.61 14.79 -8.86
C VAL A 307 -3.59 13.99 -10.17
N GLU A 308 -2.55 13.19 -10.38
CA GLU A 308 -2.39 12.44 -11.62
C GLU A 308 -3.05 11.05 -11.59
N GLY A 309 -3.45 10.58 -10.40
CA GLY A 309 -4.08 9.27 -10.22
C GLY A 309 -3.12 8.10 -10.43
N LYS A 310 -1.84 8.27 -10.09
CA LYS A 310 -0.80 7.25 -10.21
C LYS A 310 0.11 7.26 -9.00
N GLY A 311 0.40 6.09 -8.46
CA GLY A 311 1.28 5.99 -7.30
C GLY A 311 1.83 4.59 -7.08
N VAL A 312 2.89 4.51 -6.31
CA VAL A 312 3.38 3.32 -5.63
C VAL A 312 3.04 3.43 -4.13
N CYS A 313 3.44 2.48 -3.32
CA CYS A 313 3.09 2.43 -1.88
C CYS A 313 3.32 3.76 -1.13
N ALA A 314 4.46 4.43 -1.35
CA ALA A 314 4.75 5.72 -0.74
C ALA A 314 3.72 6.80 -1.13
N GLY A 315 3.34 6.84 -2.41
CA GLY A 315 2.34 7.77 -2.91
C GLY A 315 0.97 7.54 -2.29
N TYR A 316 0.50 6.27 -2.22
CA TYR A 316 -0.75 5.89 -1.55
C TYR A 316 -0.74 6.29 -0.08
N ALA A 317 0.32 5.94 0.65
CA ALA A 317 0.42 6.21 2.07
C ALA A 317 0.46 7.73 2.38
N PHE A 318 1.21 8.54 1.62
CA PHE A 318 1.19 10.00 1.77
C PHE A 318 -0.16 10.62 1.39
N ALA A 319 -0.78 10.13 0.32
CA ALA A 319 -2.09 10.63 -0.11
C ALA A 319 -3.18 10.33 0.93
N LEU A 320 -3.25 9.09 1.43
CA LEU A 320 -4.20 8.70 2.47
C LEU A 320 -3.95 9.49 3.75
N GLN A 321 -2.71 9.58 4.21
CA GLN A 321 -2.35 10.36 5.40
C GLN A 321 -2.81 11.80 5.27
N TYR A 322 -2.56 12.44 4.12
CA TYR A 322 -2.98 13.83 3.89
C TYR A 322 -4.50 13.99 4.00
N LEU A 323 -5.26 13.12 3.35
CA LEU A 323 -6.73 13.15 3.39
C LEU A 323 -7.27 12.92 4.81
N LEU A 324 -6.74 11.94 5.53
CA LEU A 324 -7.11 11.65 6.93
C LEU A 324 -6.85 12.86 7.84
N MET A 325 -5.65 13.43 7.74
CA MET A 325 -5.27 14.58 8.58
C MET A 325 -6.09 15.83 8.25
N ARG A 326 -6.48 16.03 6.99
CA ARG A 326 -7.42 17.09 6.57
C ARG A 326 -8.83 16.85 7.11
N ALA A 327 -9.24 15.58 7.26
CA ALA A 327 -10.51 15.20 7.89
C ALA A 327 -10.50 15.29 9.43
N GLY A 328 -9.36 15.68 10.03
CA GLY A 328 -9.19 15.77 11.49
C GLY A 328 -8.76 14.45 12.15
N ILE A 329 -8.42 13.42 11.38
CA ILE A 329 -7.97 12.12 11.84
C ILE A 329 -6.44 12.11 11.91
N GLN A 330 -5.89 11.79 13.09
CA GLN A 330 -4.43 11.69 13.25
C GLN A 330 -3.90 10.46 12.52
N SER A 331 -2.92 10.66 11.65
CA SER A 331 -2.28 9.59 10.90
C SER A 331 -0.76 9.81 10.85
N TYR A 332 -0.01 8.73 10.57
CA TYR A 332 1.44 8.74 10.46
C TYR A 332 1.90 7.80 9.36
N TYR A 333 2.84 8.26 8.56
CA TYR A 333 3.49 7.47 7.51
C TYR A 333 4.51 6.52 8.13
N VAL A 334 4.42 5.25 7.82
CA VAL A 334 5.26 4.17 8.34
C VAL A 334 6.01 3.52 7.19
N VAL A 335 7.30 3.25 7.39
CA VAL A 335 8.11 2.47 6.46
C VAL A 335 8.51 1.14 7.07
N GLY A 336 8.73 0.15 6.21
CA GLY A 336 9.17 -1.18 6.61
C GLY A 336 9.32 -2.12 5.42
N TYR A 337 9.10 -3.39 5.66
CA TYR A 337 9.27 -4.45 4.71
C TYR A 337 8.00 -5.31 4.60
N ALA A 338 7.54 -5.55 3.38
CA ALA A 338 6.40 -6.41 3.06
C ALA A 338 6.69 -7.22 1.78
N GLY A 339 7.72 -8.09 1.84
CA GLY A 339 8.28 -8.75 0.67
C GLY A 339 9.35 -7.89 -0.04
N GLU A 340 9.20 -6.58 0.01
CA GLU A 340 10.12 -5.53 -0.45
C GLU A 340 10.03 -4.31 0.48
N ASN A 341 10.82 -3.27 0.24
CA ASN A 341 10.67 -2.00 0.95
C ASN A 341 9.27 -1.44 0.68
N HIS A 342 8.56 -1.09 1.73
CA HIS A 342 7.15 -0.76 1.65
C HIS A 342 6.76 0.35 2.63
N ALA A 343 5.66 1.04 2.31
CA ALA A 343 5.13 2.12 3.13
C ALA A 343 3.61 2.03 3.27
N TRP A 344 3.11 2.32 4.48
CA TRP A 344 1.70 2.30 4.85
C TRP A 344 1.40 3.31 5.96
N ASN A 345 0.26 3.22 6.62
CA ASN A 345 -0.16 4.21 7.60
C ASN A 345 -0.48 3.60 8.98
N LEU A 346 -0.24 4.41 10.02
CA LEU A 346 -0.97 4.37 11.28
C LEU A 346 -2.10 5.40 11.21
N ALA A 347 -3.30 5.03 11.64
CA ALA A 347 -4.45 5.93 11.79
C ALA A 347 -5.04 5.81 13.19
N LYS A 348 -5.54 6.94 13.74
CA LYS A 348 -6.17 6.96 15.04
C LYS A 348 -7.67 7.17 14.91
N ILE A 349 -8.42 6.09 15.05
CA ILE A 349 -9.87 6.04 14.85
C ILE A 349 -10.58 5.90 16.19
N ASP A 350 -11.46 6.84 16.50
CA ASP A 350 -12.25 6.88 17.74
C ASP A 350 -11.41 6.70 19.03
N GLY A 351 -10.17 7.18 18.98
CA GLY A 351 -9.23 7.16 20.11
C GLY A 351 -8.22 6.02 20.12
N GLU A 352 -8.41 4.97 19.34
CA GLU A 352 -7.54 3.80 19.22
C GLU A 352 -6.68 3.85 17.95
N TRP A 353 -5.49 3.23 17.98
CA TRP A 353 -4.59 3.16 16.84
C TRP A 353 -4.77 1.87 16.06
N TYR A 354 -4.69 1.97 14.74
CA TYR A 354 -4.77 0.88 13.77
C TYR A 354 -3.73 1.05 12.67
N TYR A 355 -3.37 -0.03 12.01
CA TYR A 355 -2.64 0.02 10.75
C TYR A 355 -3.59 -0.02 9.57
N VAL A 356 -3.22 0.70 8.50
CA VAL A 356 -3.96 0.77 7.24
C VAL A 356 -2.98 0.74 6.08
N ASP A 357 -3.20 -0.16 5.12
CA ASP A 357 -2.42 -0.22 3.89
C ASP A 357 -3.33 -0.19 2.66
N ALA A 358 -3.56 1.01 2.14
CA ALA A 358 -4.38 1.21 0.96
C ALA A 358 -3.75 0.63 -0.32
N THR A 359 -2.44 0.37 -0.34
CA THR A 359 -1.78 -0.25 -1.49
C THR A 359 -2.12 -1.73 -1.59
N TRP A 360 -2.11 -2.44 -0.46
CA TRP A 360 -2.45 -3.85 -0.42
C TRP A 360 -3.96 -4.11 -0.47
N ASP A 361 -4.76 -3.07 -0.19
CA ASP A 361 -6.21 -3.07 -0.39
C ASP A 361 -6.62 -2.66 -1.84
N ASP A 362 -5.63 -2.39 -2.71
CA ASP A 362 -5.79 -2.12 -4.15
C ASP A 362 -4.99 -3.10 -5.02
N PRO A 363 -5.36 -4.39 -5.02
CA PRO A 363 -4.61 -5.39 -5.76
C PRO A 363 -4.72 -5.19 -7.27
N VAL A 364 -3.57 -5.33 -7.96
CA VAL A 364 -3.47 -5.26 -9.43
C VAL A 364 -3.41 -6.65 -10.01
N TYR A 365 -4.31 -6.96 -10.93
CA TYR A 365 -4.34 -8.23 -11.63
C TYR A 365 -4.00 -8.08 -13.12
N ASN A 366 -2.97 -8.79 -13.59
CA ASN A 366 -2.50 -8.71 -14.99
C ASN A 366 -2.27 -7.28 -15.49
N GLY A 367 -1.80 -6.36 -14.62
CA GLY A 367 -1.54 -4.96 -14.94
C GLY A 367 -2.78 -4.08 -15.06
N SER A 368 -3.91 -4.53 -14.53
CA SER A 368 -5.16 -3.76 -14.41
C SER A 368 -5.69 -3.88 -12.99
N ASP A 369 -6.38 -2.84 -12.54
CA ASP A 369 -7.05 -2.85 -11.23
C ASP A 369 -8.10 -3.97 -11.18
N ASP A 370 -8.21 -4.62 -10.01
CA ASP A 370 -9.23 -5.64 -9.79
C ASP A 370 -10.61 -4.96 -9.81
N PRO A 371 -11.59 -5.47 -10.59
CA PRO A 371 -12.93 -4.86 -10.67
C PRO A 371 -13.70 -4.89 -9.35
N TYR A 372 -13.22 -5.66 -8.36
CA TYR A 372 -13.82 -5.76 -7.02
C TYR A 372 -13.11 -4.89 -5.98
N SER A 373 -12.04 -4.17 -6.37
CA SER A 373 -11.38 -3.16 -5.53
C SER A 373 -12.39 -2.02 -5.17
N PRO A 374 -12.32 -1.44 -3.97
CA PRO A 374 -11.31 -1.65 -2.93
C PRO A 374 -11.55 -2.91 -2.09
N TYR A 375 -10.47 -3.53 -1.68
CA TYR A 375 -10.42 -4.53 -0.62
C TYR A 375 -10.22 -3.85 0.74
N HIS A 376 -10.36 -4.60 1.83
CA HIS A 376 -10.24 -4.07 3.19
C HIS A 376 -9.49 -5.00 4.14
N SER A 377 -8.67 -5.92 3.59
CA SER A 377 -7.86 -6.86 4.37
C SER A 377 -6.87 -6.16 5.29
N TYR A 378 -6.40 -5.00 4.88
CA TYR A 378 -5.44 -4.17 5.59
C TYR A 378 -6.04 -2.86 6.12
N PHE A 379 -7.36 -2.78 6.21
CA PHE A 379 -8.07 -1.63 6.74
C PHE A 379 -8.35 -1.79 8.24
N ASN A 380 -7.72 -0.95 9.06
CA ASN A 380 -7.85 -0.93 10.52
C ASN A 380 -7.47 -2.25 11.21
N ILE A 381 -6.31 -2.78 10.83
CA ILE A 381 -5.77 -4.02 11.38
C ILE A 381 -4.90 -3.79 12.63
N THR A 382 -4.75 -4.84 13.43
CA THR A 382 -3.89 -4.84 14.62
C THR A 382 -2.41 -5.04 14.24
N THR A 383 -1.50 -4.75 15.20
CA THR A 383 -0.07 -5.08 15.02
C THR A 383 0.14 -6.58 14.75
N ALA A 384 -0.62 -7.44 15.41
CA ALA A 384 -0.49 -8.90 15.23
C ALA A 384 -0.92 -9.35 13.83
N MET A 385 -1.97 -8.76 13.27
CA MET A 385 -2.41 -9.03 11.89
C MET A 385 -1.40 -8.48 10.88
N LEU A 386 -0.93 -7.25 11.07
CA LEU A 386 0.09 -6.65 10.22
C LEU A 386 1.36 -7.51 10.15
N GLN A 387 1.81 -8.04 11.28
CA GLN A 387 3.04 -8.83 11.38
C GLN A 387 2.96 -10.22 10.73
N GLU A 388 1.83 -10.62 10.18
CA GLU A 388 1.74 -11.86 9.39
C GLU A 388 2.58 -11.75 8.10
N ASP A 389 2.73 -10.54 7.54
CA ASP A 389 3.45 -10.30 6.27
C ASP A 389 4.17 -8.93 6.18
N HIS A 390 3.98 -8.03 7.14
CA HIS A 390 4.66 -6.75 7.22
C HIS A 390 5.58 -6.67 8.45
N THR A 391 6.71 -6.01 8.29
CA THR A 391 7.63 -5.74 9.40
C THR A 391 7.99 -4.26 9.40
N PRO A 392 7.42 -3.43 10.31
CA PRO A 392 7.83 -2.03 10.43
C PRO A 392 9.31 -1.91 10.77
N SER A 393 10.01 -0.98 10.15
CA SER A 393 11.40 -0.67 10.46
C SER A 393 11.51 0.04 11.81
N ASP A 394 12.58 -0.26 12.54
CA ASP A 394 12.89 0.37 13.82
C ASP A 394 13.53 1.77 13.65
N ILE A 395 13.97 2.37 14.77
CA ILE A 395 14.81 3.58 14.78
C ILE A 395 16.13 3.27 14.02
N PRO A 396 16.61 4.18 13.16
CA PRO A 396 16.17 5.56 12.94
C PRO A 396 15.11 5.75 11.83
N TYR A 397 14.64 4.70 11.19
CA TYR A 397 13.70 4.75 10.07
C TYR A 397 12.32 5.28 10.49
N ASN A 398 11.81 4.77 11.60
CA ASN A 398 10.59 5.25 12.25
C ASN A 398 10.87 5.72 13.68
N VAL A 399 10.01 6.58 14.21
CA VAL A 399 9.91 6.77 15.66
C VAL A 399 9.25 5.55 16.29
N PRO A 400 9.32 5.36 17.63
CA PRO A 400 8.61 4.25 18.28
C PRO A 400 7.13 4.23 17.94
N LEU A 401 6.68 3.17 17.26
CA LEU A 401 5.30 3.00 16.81
C LEU A 401 4.38 2.49 17.93
N GLU A 402 3.07 2.61 17.73
CA GLU A 402 2.07 2.08 18.66
C GLU A 402 1.89 0.57 18.45
N ASN A 403 1.63 -0.15 19.55
CA ASN A 403 1.16 -1.52 19.49
C ASN A 403 -0.37 -1.52 19.40
N CYS A 404 -0.89 -1.67 18.19
CA CYS A 404 -2.31 -1.65 17.89
C CYS A 404 -2.96 -2.98 18.30
N THR A 405 -3.90 -2.95 19.22
CA THR A 405 -4.59 -4.15 19.73
C THR A 405 -6.11 -4.10 19.59
N ALA A 406 -6.65 -2.92 19.32
CA ALA A 406 -8.08 -2.71 19.12
C ALA A 406 -8.55 -3.35 17.80
N THR A 407 -9.77 -3.85 17.79
CA THR A 407 -10.41 -4.49 16.63
C THR A 407 -11.78 -3.90 16.31
N ASP A 408 -12.22 -2.88 17.06
CA ASP A 408 -13.60 -2.38 16.93
C ASP A 408 -13.84 -1.61 15.62
N ALA A 409 -12.78 -1.08 15.00
CA ALA A 409 -12.82 -0.47 13.69
C ALA A 409 -12.34 -1.40 12.56
N PHE A 410 -12.09 -2.68 12.81
CA PHE A 410 -11.76 -3.63 11.75
C PHE A 410 -12.96 -3.84 10.83
N TYR A 411 -12.78 -3.62 9.52
CA TYR A 411 -13.86 -3.57 8.53
C TYR A 411 -14.83 -4.74 8.60
N TYR A 412 -14.32 -5.97 8.65
CA TYR A 412 -15.15 -7.18 8.63
C TYR A 412 -15.87 -7.42 9.96
N LYS A 413 -15.31 -6.92 11.06
CA LYS A 413 -16.00 -6.94 12.36
C LYS A 413 -17.16 -5.95 12.39
N VAL A 414 -16.95 -4.74 11.89
CA VAL A 414 -17.99 -3.71 11.80
C VAL A 414 -19.16 -4.16 10.92
N ASN A 415 -18.85 -4.82 9.80
CA ASN A 415 -19.83 -5.28 8.82
C ASN A 415 -20.40 -6.68 9.10
N ASP A 416 -19.97 -7.33 10.19
CA ASP A 416 -20.35 -8.72 10.54
C ASP A 416 -20.10 -9.70 9.38
N THR A 417 -18.93 -9.61 8.74
CA THR A 417 -18.56 -10.46 7.60
C THR A 417 -17.31 -11.31 7.85
N ILE A 418 -16.92 -11.48 9.13
CA ILE A 418 -15.98 -12.53 9.54
C ILE A 418 -16.73 -13.86 9.56
N VAL A 419 -16.20 -14.85 8.84
CA VAL A 419 -16.84 -16.16 8.67
C VAL A 419 -15.83 -17.32 8.71
N SER A 420 -16.33 -18.52 9.05
CA SER A 420 -15.68 -19.80 8.75
C SER A 420 -16.59 -20.62 7.84
N THR A 421 -16.02 -21.42 6.95
CA THR A 421 -16.80 -22.32 6.08
C THR A 421 -17.61 -23.37 6.84
N THR A 422 -17.33 -23.52 8.13
CA THR A 422 -18.06 -24.40 9.05
C THR A 422 -19.20 -23.72 9.81
N ASP A 423 -19.42 -22.43 9.60
CA ASP A 423 -20.46 -21.68 10.31
C ASP A 423 -21.85 -22.15 9.90
N SER A 424 -22.72 -22.33 10.89
CA SER A 424 -24.13 -22.62 10.64
C SER A 424 -24.83 -21.37 10.11
N GLY A 425 -25.68 -21.54 9.07
CA GLY A 425 -26.39 -20.41 8.44
C GLY A 425 -25.54 -19.57 7.50
N LEU A 426 -24.34 -20.03 7.12
CA LEU A 426 -23.47 -19.29 6.21
C LEU A 426 -24.09 -19.11 4.82
N VAL A 427 -24.88 -20.07 4.35
CA VAL A 427 -25.61 -19.96 3.07
C VAL A 427 -26.57 -18.77 3.09
N GLU A 428 -27.38 -18.64 4.12
CA GLU A 428 -28.33 -17.55 4.30
C GLU A 428 -27.61 -16.21 4.45
N LYS A 429 -26.51 -16.19 5.22
CA LYS A 429 -25.68 -14.98 5.41
C LYS A 429 -25.08 -14.51 4.09
N VAL A 430 -24.47 -15.40 3.31
CA VAL A 430 -23.89 -15.06 2.00
C VAL A 430 -24.95 -14.65 1.00
N ALA A 431 -26.10 -15.35 0.98
CA ALA A 431 -27.22 -14.98 0.12
C ALA A 431 -27.75 -13.57 0.43
N ASP A 432 -27.90 -13.23 1.71
CA ASP A 432 -28.31 -11.88 2.15
C ASP A 432 -27.29 -10.81 1.73
N LEU A 433 -25.99 -11.07 1.94
CA LEU A 433 -24.90 -10.17 1.54
C LEU A 433 -24.90 -9.92 0.03
N LEU A 434 -24.96 -10.96 -0.79
CA LEU A 434 -25.02 -10.87 -2.24
C LEU A 434 -26.26 -10.10 -2.70
N GLN A 435 -27.42 -10.39 -2.11
CA GLN A 435 -28.68 -9.75 -2.50
C GLN A 435 -28.72 -8.26 -2.18
N ARG A 436 -28.28 -7.85 -0.98
CA ARG A 436 -28.29 -6.43 -0.56
C ARG A 436 -27.19 -5.58 -1.18
N ASN A 437 -26.09 -6.21 -1.62
CA ASN A 437 -24.92 -5.51 -2.16
C ASN A 437 -24.79 -5.66 -3.70
N GLY A 438 -25.89 -5.94 -4.39
CA GLY A 438 -25.89 -5.96 -5.86
C GLY A 438 -25.12 -7.13 -6.48
N GLY A 439 -25.02 -8.24 -5.77
CA GLY A 439 -24.35 -9.46 -6.24
C GLY A 439 -22.89 -9.60 -5.78
N ILE A 440 -22.40 -8.79 -4.85
CA ILE A 440 -21.04 -8.84 -4.36
C ILE A 440 -21.06 -9.03 -2.83
N ALA A 441 -20.22 -9.95 -2.32
CA ALA A 441 -20.06 -10.17 -0.89
C ALA A 441 -18.57 -10.26 -0.52
N HIS A 442 -18.13 -9.34 0.32
CA HIS A 442 -16.77 -9.30 0.89
C HIS A 442 -16.76 -10.03 2.23
N LEU A 443 -15.96 -11.07 2.34
CA LEU A 443 -15.89 -11.95 3.51
C LEU A 443 -14.45 -12.05 4.01
N TYR A 444 -14.24 -11.98 5.31
CA TYR A 444 -12.96 -12.34 5.93
C TYR A 444 -13.03 -13.78 6.44
N VAL A 445 -12.29 -14.67 5.82
CA VAL A 445 -12.38 -16.11 6.07
C VAL A 445 -11.32 -16.56 7.07
N THR A 446 -11.77 -17.15 8.18
CA THR A 446 -10.89 -17.51 9.31
C THR A 446 -10.29 -18.91 9.20
N ASP A 447 -10.68 -19.70 8.21
CA ASP A 447 -10.15 -21.03 7.95
C ASP A 447 -8.63 -21.03 7.74
N SER A 448 -7.97 -22.14 7.99
CA SER A 448 -6.51 -22.27 7.88
C SER A 448 -5.98 -22.07 6.46
N ASN A 449 -6.79 -22.43 5.45
CA ASN A 449 -6.54 -22.13 4.04
C ASN A 449 -7.76 -21.38 3.48
N PRO A 450 -7.84 -20.06 3.72
CA PRO A 450 -9.07 -19.30 3.51
C PRO A 450 -9.57 -19.33 2.06
N VAL A 451 -8.68 -19.21 1.09
CA VAL A 451 -9.03 -19.17 -0.33
C VAL A 451 -9.61 -20.50 -0.79
N MET A 452 -8.94 -21.60 -0.49
CA MET A 452 -9.39 -22.92 -0.91
C MET A 452 -10.68 -23.33 -0.19
N ALA A 453 -10.76 -23.07 1.13
CA ALA A 453 -11.96 -23.38 1.92
C ALA A 453 -13.18 -22.60 1.41
N ALA A 454 -13.06 -21.29 1.18
CA ALA A 454 -14.14 -20.47 0.67
C ALA A 454 -14.55 -20.88 -0.76
N ARG A 455 -13.58 -21.14 -1.64
CA ARG A 455 -13.82 -21.61 -3.01
C ARG A 455 -14.63 -22.90 -3.02
N GLU A 456 -14.16 -23.93 -2.32
CA GLU A 456 -14.81 -25.23 -2.27
C GLU A 456 -16.22 -25.09 -1.70
N TRP A 457 -16.34 -24.42 -0.56
CA TRP A 457 -17.63 -24.14 0.07
C TRP A 457 -18.59 -23.40 -0.86
N TYR A 458 -18.13 -22.36 -1.57
CA TYR A 458 -18.97 -21.54 -2.45
C TYR A 458 -19.52 -22.37 -3.62
N TYR A 459 -18.66 -23.14 -4.28
CA TYR A 459 -19.07 -23.99 -5.40
C TYR A 459 -20.02 -25.13 -4.97
N GLU A 460 -19.81 -25.70 -3.79
CA GLU A 460 -20.70 -26.73 -3.25
C GLU A 460 -22.09 -26.17 -2.86
N ASN A 461 -22.16 -24.91 -2.45
CA ASN A 461 -23.36 -24.30 -1.94
C ASN A 461 -24.07 -23.32 -2.90
N ILE A 462 -23.53 -23.10 -4.11
CA ILE A 462 -24.04 -22.09 -5.04
C ILE A 462 -25.54 -22.25 -5.37
N VAL A 463 -26.02 -23.47 -5.55
CA VAL A 463 -27.45 -23.75 -5.82
C VAL A 463 -28.32 -23.38 -4.61
N SER A 464 -27.81 -23.63 -3.40
CA SER A 464 -28.52 -23.27 -2.16
C SER A 464 -28.56 -21.77 -1.96
N ILE A 465 -27.45 -21.08 -2.27
CA ILE A 465 -27.35 -19.61 -2.25
C ILE A 465 -28.32 -19.00 -3.26
N ALA A 466 -28.30 -19.45 -4.52
CA ALA A 466 -29.22 -18.98 -5.55
C ALA A 466 -30.68 -19.16 -5.17
N ARG A 467 -31.03 -20.29 -4.53
CA ARG A 467 -32.35 -20.55 -4.01
C ARG A 467 -32.73 -19.62 -2.85
N ALA A 468 -31.80 -19.39 -1.90
CA ALA A 468 -32.02 -18.45 -0.80
C ALA A 468 -32.21 -17.01 -1.30
N MET A 469 -31.52 -16.63 -2.36
CA MET A 469 -31.66 -15.33 -3.03
C MET A 469 -32.89 -15.21 -3.92
N GLN A 470 -33.62 -16.28 -4.12
CA GLN A 470 -34.78 -16.34 -5.02
C GLN A 470 -34.44 -15.92 -6.47
N VAL A 471 -33.35 -16.45 -7.00
CA VAL A 471 -32.93 -16.20 -8.38
C VAL A 471 -33.73 -17.06 -9.33
N GLY A 472 -34.32 -16.45 -10.38
CA GLY A 472 -35.01 -17.11 -11.47
C GLY A 472 -34.16 -17.10 -12.73
N GLY A 473 -34.03 -18.27 -13.40
CA GLY A 473 -33.31 -18.37 -14.65
C GLY A 473 -31.81 -18.74 -14.48
N GLY A 474 -31.01 -18.39 -15.49
CA GLY A 474 -29.55 -18.62 -15.46
C GLY A 474 -28.82 -17.59 -14.60
N TYR A 475 -27.68 -18.00 -14.05
CA TYR A 475 -26.81 -17.11 -13.28
C TYR A 475 -25.36 -17.42 -13.53
N GLU A 476 -24.52 -16.41 -13.34
CA GLU A 476 -23.06 -16.49 -13.35
C GLU A 476 -22.54 -16.21 -11.94
N TYR A 477 -21.40 -16.78 -11.58
CA TYR A 477 -20.82 -16.62 -10.26
C TYR A 477 -19.32 -16.91 -10.27
N GLY A 478 -18.62 -16.37 -9.31
CA GLY A 478 -17.22 -16.63 -9.11
C GLY A 478 -16.71 -15.97 -7.84
N TYR A 479 -15.40 -15.89 -7.72
CA TYR A 479 -14.74 -15.27 -6.59
C TYR A 479 -13.44 -14.61 -7.02
N SER A 480 -13.01 -13.62 -6.21
CA SER A 480 -11.68 -13.05 -6.20
C SER A 480 -11.17 -13.02 -4.77
N TYR A 481 -9.89 -12.72 -4.53
CA TYR A 481 -9.37 -12.68 -3.18
C TYR A 481 -8.11 -11.82 -3.05
N SER A 482 -7.90 -11.29 -1.83
CA SER A 482 -6.66 -10.69 -1.38
C SER A 482 -6.41 -11.11 0.07
N GLY A 483 -5.30 -11.79 0.35
CA GLY A 483 -5.04 -12.32 1.69
C GLY A 483 -6.14 -13.25 2.19
N ARG A 484 -6.79 -12.85 3.29
CA ARG A 484 -7.94 -13.58 3.90
C ARG A 484 -9.29 -13.08 3.43
N GLU A 485 -9.34 -11.98 2.68
CA GLU A 485 -10.56 -11.48 2.09
C GLU A 485 -10.91 -12.26 0.83
N ILE A 486 -12.12 -12.75 0.81
CA ILE A 486 -12.71 -13.43 -0.32
C ILE A 486 -13.91 -12.61 -0.79
N VAL A 487 -13.85 -12.17 -2.03
CA VAL A 487 -14.98 -11.50 -2.69
C VAL A 487 -15.74 -12.52 -3.50
N LEU A 488 -16.95 -12.83 -3.08
CA LEU A 488 -17.85 -13.66 -3.84
C LEU A 488 -18.71 -12.75 -4.72
N TRP A 489 -18.85 -13.10 -5.99
CA TRP A 489 -19.74 -12.38 -6.89
C TRP A 489 -20.76 -13.32 -7.53
N PHE A 490 -21.94 -12.75 -7.77
CA PHE A 490 -23.08 -13.45 -8.32
C PHE A 490 -23.87 -12.51 -9.24
N ALA A 491 -24.09 -12.92 -10.48
CA ALA A 491 -24.89 -12.19 -11.45
C ALA A 491 -26.05 -13.06 -11.92
N GLY A 492 -27.27 -12.59 -11.71
CA GLY A 492 -28.49 -13.29 -12.09
C GLY A 492 -29.71 -12.41 -11.97
N GLU A 493 -30.82 -12.84 -12.53
CA GLU A 493 -32.08 -12.13 -12.38
C GLU A 493 -32.74 -12.51 -11.05
N PHE A 494 -32.85 -11.56 -10.13
CA PHE A 494 -33.56 -11.73 -8.88
C PHE A 494 -35.07 -11.69 -9.14
N LEU A 495 -35.78 -12.65 -8.62
CA LEU A 495 -37.24 -12.57 -8.56
C LEU A 495 -37.64 -11.41 -7.65
N SER A 496 -38.64 -10.64 -8.04
CA SER A 496 -39.02 -9.42 -7.32
C SER A 496 -39.28 -9.69 -5.82
N LYS A 497 -38.85 -8.72 -4.98
CA LYS A 497 -38.84 -8.86 -3.51
C LYS A 497 -40.20 -8.95 -2.82
N THR A 498 -41.33 -8.90 -3.55
CA THR A 498 -42.62 -9.02 -2.93
C THR A 498 -42.99 -10.51 -2.83
N PRO A 499 -43.07 -11.09 -1.61
CA PRO A 499 -43.45 -12.48 -1.46
C PRO A 499 -44.78 -12.73 -2.17
N GLY A 500 -44.76 -13.58 -3.22
CA GLY A 500 -45.93 -13.90 -4.02
C GLY A 500 -46.12 -13.07 -5.30
N GLU A 501 -45.24 -12.07 -5.57
CA GLU A 501 -45.25 -11.31 -6.83
C GLU A 501 -44.43 -12.08 -7.88
N LEU A 502 -45.13 -12.75 -8.79
CA LEU A 502 -44.57 -13.60 -9.83
C LEU A 502 -44.65 -13.00 -11.25
N ASN A 503 -45.43 -11.94 -11.42
CA ASN A 503 -45.73 -11.35 -12.72
C ASN A 503 -45.13 -9.95 -12.96
N GLY A 504 -44.33 -9.39 -11.98
CA GLY A 504 -43.72 -8.06 -12.07
C GLY A 504 -44.70 -6.89 -11.85
N SER A 505 -45.91 -7.16 -11.36
CA SER A 505 -46.83 -6.11 -10.90
C SER A 505 -46.49 -5.66 -9.48
N SER A 506 -46.83 -4.43 -9.09
CA SER A 506 -46.59 -3.96 -7.73
C SER A 506 -47.66 -4.45 -6.76
N GLY A 507 -47.43 -5.59 -6.09
CA GLY A 507 -48.30 -6.18 -5.08
C GLY A 507 -48.90 -7.53 -5.50
N LEU A 508 -49.34 -8.34 -4.53
CA LEU A 508 -49.96 -9.64 -4.75
C LEU A 508 -51.29 -9.48 -5.50
N ASP A 509 -51.39 -10.08 -6.67
CA ASP A 509 -52.61 -10.12 -7.46
C ASP A 509 -53.01 -11.56 -7.87
N ILE A 510 -54.09 -11.70 -8.63
CA ILE A 510 -54.61 -13.00 -9.01
C ILE A 510 -53.68 -13.73 -10.01
N LEU A 511 -52.89 -12.98 -10.78
CA LEU A 511 -51.94 -13.54 -11.74
C LEU A 511 -50.77 -14.18 -11.01
N ASP A 512 -50.33 -13.64 -9.86
CA ASP A 512 -49.32 -14.25 -9.02
C ASP A 512 -49.76 -15.60 -8.47
N VAL A 513 -51.02 -15.70 -8.07
CA VAL A 513 -51.63 -16.96 -7.60
C VAL A 513 -51.73 -17.97 -8.73
N GLU A 514 -52.11 -17.54 -9.94
CA GLU A 514 -52.15 -18.40 -11.11
C GLU A 514 -50.78 -18.90 -11.54
N LEU A 515 -49.76 -18.04 -11.57
CA LEU A 515 -48.36 -18.41 -11.87
C LEU A 515 -47.81 -19.37 -10.82
N LEU A 516 -48.06 -19.13 -9.53
CA LEU A 516 -47.66 -20.03 -8.45
C LEU A 516 -48.35 -21.39 -8.59
N TYR A 517 -49.64 -21.40 -8.91
CA TYR A 517 -50.40 -22.64 -9.15
C TYR A 517 -49.88 -23.40 -10.38
N GLN A 518 -49.56 -22.70 -11.45
CA GLN A 518 -48.95 -23.26 -12.65
C GLN A 518 -47.57 -23.86 -12.35
N TYR A 519 -46.71 -23.13 -11.63
CA TYR A 519 -45.41 -23.63 -11.20
C TYR A 519 -45.52 -24.89 -10.33
N LEU A 520 -46.39 -24.89 -9.34
CA LEU A 520 -46.59 -26.01 -8.45
C LEU A 520 -47.19 -27.26 -9.15
N THR A 521 -47.92 -27.06 -10.25
CA THR A 521 -48.60 -28.16 -10.98
C THR A 521 -47.80 -28.66 -12.18
N THR A 522 -46.99 -27.82 -12.82
CA THR A 522 -46.27 -28.16 -14.07
C THR A 522 -44.75 -28.16 -13.91
N GLY A 523 -44.24 -27.55 -12.86
CA GLY A 523 -42.79 -27.37 -12.66
C GLY A 523 -42.12 -26.37 -13.63
N SER A 524 -42.93 -25.53 -14.31
CA SER A 524 -42.46 -24.55 -15.28
C SER A 524 -43.11 -23.19 -15.06
#